data_3f9565800ea567c9529210975918f0b3
#
_entry.id   3f9565800ea567c9529210975918f0b3
#
_cell.length_a   1.000
_cell.length_b   1.000
_cell.length_c   1.000
_cell.angle_alpha   90.00
_cell.angle_beta   90.00
_cell.angle_gamma   90.00
#
_symmetry.space_group_name_H-M   'P 1'
#
loop_
_entity.id
_entity.type
_entity.pdbx_description
1 polymer ?
#
loop_
_entity_poly.entity_id
_entity_poly.type
_entity_poly.pdbx_seq_one_letter_code
_entity_poly.pdbx_strand_id
1 'polypeptide(L)'
;MTLFFGWKVVWTAFAVAVFGWAFGFYIPSALLHLLHERRGWSVATISAAISWHYLLSAGIIVYSAEIHARFGLWRVTAIGAVLLALGALGWVSATAPWQLFLAAIVSGAGWAATSGAAVNAMVMPWFRAKRATAISLAFNGASVGGVVPVPLFIWLQGAIGLVPATLVLAGLGAATIVLLSALYLRPTLASLGLRPDGAADDDRQAETVGRSIPRTRLLRETRFVTLALGFALALFAQVGLISHLVALLAPSLGMTMAGWMVSAMTIMAIIGRTVLGFTIGGADRRVITAANLAVQVIGVVLLATTTHPALILVGCTLFGLGVGNLVSLMPLAAHAEFEAVDVARVVALIIAINQATFSFAPGALSALHDATAGYLWPLVVVGALQMLAALALLSGRRGQ
;
A
#
# COMPACT_ATOMS: atom_id res chain seq x y z
N MET A 1 13.45 8.15 -30.69
CA MET A 1 12.70 8.92 -29.68
C MET A 1 13.24 8.57 -28.31
N THR A 2 13.86 9.49 -27.60
CA THR A 2 14.30 9.29 -26.23
C THR A 2 13.09 9.25 -25.32
N LEU A 3 12.97 8.19 -24.51
CA LEU A 3 11.86 8.01 -23.55
C LEU A 3 11.82 9.21 -22.59
N PHE A 4 10.63 9.81 -22.37
CA PHE A 4 10.44 10.90 -21.39
C PHE A 4 11.00 10.50 -20.01
N PHE A 5 11.82 11.38 -19.42
CA PHE A 5 12.55 11.06 -18.17
C PHE A 5 11.62 10.62 -17.03
N GLY A 6 10.39 11.15 -16.96
CA GLY A 6 9.38 10.76 -15.97
C GLY A 6 9.12 9.25 -15.91
N TRP A 7 9.26 8.51 -17.01
CA TRP A 7 9.12 7.05 -16.99
C TRP A 7 10.23 6.34 -16.23
N LYS A 8 11.46 6.90 -16.22
CA LYS A 8 12.56 6.39 -15.38
C LYS A 8 12.22 6.55 -13.90
N VAL A 9 11.56 7.65 -13.53
CA VAL A 9 11.04 7.89 -12.17
C VAL A 9 9.94 6.89 -11.83
N VAL A 10 9.02 6.57 -12.76
CA VAL A 10 7.97 5.56 -12.56
C VAL A 10 8.59 4.18 -12.26
N TRP A 11 9.59 3.76 -13.02
CA TRP A 11 10.27 2.48 -12.78
C TRP A 11 11.08 2.48 -11.48
N THR A 12 11.65 3.62 -11.10
CA THR A 12 12.26 3.78 -9.76
C THR A 12 11.23 3.64 -8.66
N ALA A 13 10.08 4.31 -8.77
CA ALA A 13 8.98 4.22 -7.83
C ALA A 13 8.39 2.78 -7.76
N PHE A 14 8.33 2.07 -8.91
CA PHE A 14 7.98 0.66 -8.97
C PHE A 14 8.97 -0.19 -8.14
N ALA A 15 10.27 -0.02 -8.33
CA ALA A 15 11.28 -0.76 -7.55
C ALA A 15 11.20 -0.44 -6.05
N VAL A 16 11.00 0.83 -5.68
CA VAL A 16 10.74 1.25 -4.30
C VAL A 16 9.50 0.55 -3.75
N ALA A 17 8.41 0.46 -4.53
CA ALA A 17 7.20 -0.24 -4.12
C ALA A 17 7.45 -1.76 -3.98
N VAL A 18 8.22 -2.40 -4.87
CA VAL A 18 8.55 -3.84 -4.75
C VAL A 18 9.20 -4.13 -3.40
N PHE A 19 10.31 -3.51 -3.12
CA PHE A 19 11.06 -3.81 -1.90
C PHE A 19 10.44 -3.17 -0.65
N GLY A 20 9.85 -1.98 -0.79
CA GLY A 20 9.13 -1.33 0.29
C GLY A 20 7.98 -2.20 0.82
N TRP A 21 7.09 -2.68 -0.06
CA TRP A 21 5.99 -3.56 0.35
C TRP A 21 6.47 -4.93 0.79
N ALA A 22 7.51 -5.49 0.15
CA ALA A 22 8.07 -6.76 0.60
C ALA A 22 8.49 -6.70 2.07
N PHE A 23 9.36 -5.75 2.43
CA PHE A 23 9.93 -5.65 3.77
C PHE A 23 9.11 -4.83 4.77
N GLY A 24 8.29 -3.88 4.30
CA GLY A 24 7.47 -3.03 5.16
C GLY A 24 6.06 -3.56 5.39
N PHE A 25 5.55 -4.45 4.53
CA PHE A 25 4.18 -4.93 4.63
C PHE A 25 4.06 -6.46 4.70
N TYR A 26 4.65 -7.20 3.74
CA TYR A 26 4.42 -8.65 3.64
C TYR A 26 5.32 -9.48 4.57
N ILE A 27 6.61 -9.20 4.60
CA ILE A 27 7.58 -9.98 5.41
C ILE A 27 7.31 -9.87 6.92
N PRO A 28 6.94 -8.73 7.51
CA PRO A 28 6.54 -8.68 8.92
C PRO A 28 5.45 -9.69 9.27
N SER A 29 4.45 -9.87 8.40
CA SER A 29 3.39 -10.87 8.58
C SER A 29 3.93 -12.32 8.47
N ALA A 30 4.86 -12.58 7.54
CA ALA A 30 5.51 -13.87 7.41
C ALA A 30 6.40 -14.19 8.61
N LEU A 31 7.09 -13.20 9.17
CA LEU A 31 7.92 -13.34 10.36
C LEU A 31 7.11 -13.69 11.61
N LEU A 32 5.82 -13.38 11.68
CA LEU A 32 4.97 -13.73 12.82
C LEU A 32 5.01 -15.24 13.09
N HIS A 33 4.74 -16.07 12.08
CA HIS A 33 4.79 -17.53 12.21
C HIS A 33 6.21 -18.02 12.47
N LEU A 34 7.20 -17.54 11.70
CA LEU A 34 8.59 -17.96 11.82
C LEU A 34 9.18 -17.66 13.21
N LEU A 35 8.89 -16.52 13.79
CA LEU A 35 9.37 -16.16 15.13
C LEU A 35 8.61 -16.90 16.23
N HIS A 36 7.30 -17.11 16.06
CA HIS A 36 6.53 -17.94 16.98
C HIS A 36 7.07 -19.36 17.06
N GLU A 37 7.25 -20.01 15.91
CA GLU A 37 7.76 -21.40 15.84
C GLU A 37 9.20 -21.53 16.31
N ARG A 38 10.10 -20.62 15.91
CA ARG A 38 11.53 -20.73 16.20
C ARG A 38 11.95 -20.22 17.57
N ARG A 39 11.23 -19.22 18.12
CA ARG A 39 11.59 -18.54 19.38
C ARG A 39 10.62 -18.83 20.51
N GLY A 40 9.45 -19.44 20.23
CA GLY A 40 8.40 -19.68 21.22
C GLY A 40 7.72 -18.40 21.73
N TRP A 41 7.92 -17.24 21.05
CA TRP A 41 7.31 -16.00 21.50
C TRP A 41 5.81 -15.98 21.19
N SER A 42 5.01 -15.33 22.06
CA SER A 42 3.58 -15.29 21.86
C SER A 42 3.20 -14.53 20.57
N VAL A 43 2.21 -15.02 19.86
CA VAL A 43 1.64 -14.35 18.68
C VAL A 43 1.22 -12.91 19.03
N ALA A 44 0.66 -12.70 20.23
CA ALA A 44 0.27 -11.37 20.70
C ALA A 44 1.44 -10.38 20.76
N THR A 45 2.60 -10.81 21.31
CA THR A 45 3.80 -9.96 21.40
C THR A 45 4.33 -9.59 20.01
N ILE A 46 4.42 -10.56 19.09
CA ILE A 46 4.91 -10.31 17.74
C ILE A 46 3.94 -9.40 16.98
N SER A 47 2.64 -9.64 17.09
CA SER A 47 1.59 -8.81 16.48
C SER A 47 1.61 -7.38 17.03
N ALA A 48 1.84 -7.20 18.34
CA ALA A 48 1.98 -5.88 18.94
C ALA A 48 3.18 -5.10 18.37
N ALA A 49 4.32 -5.78 18.14
CA ALA A 49 5.47 -5.15 17.50
C ALA A 49 5.20 -4.78 16.04
N ILE A 50 4.47 -5.62 15.28
CA ILE A 50 4.01 -5.31 13.90
C ILE A 50 3.07 -4.10 13.91
N SER A 51 2.10 -4.05 14.83
CA SER A 51 1.22 -2.88 14.96
C SER A 51 2.00 -1.62 15.32
N TRP A 52 3.00 -1.73 16.20
CA TRP A 52 3.90 -0.63 16.55
C TRP A 52 4.68 -0.10 15.35
N HIS A 53 5.21 -0.99 14.49
CA HIS A 53 5.84 -0.63 13.22
C HIS A 53 4.92 0.24 12.35
N TYR A 54 3.66 -0.15 12.18
CA TYR A 54 2.71 0.60 11.38
C TYR A 54 2.27 1.91 12.03
N LEU A 55 2.02 1.94 13.32
CA LEU A 55 1.60 3.15 14.03
C LEU A 55 2.71 4.22 14.03
N LEU A 56 3.95 3.81 14.30
CA LEU A 56 5.10 4.72 14.22
C LEU A 56 5.26 5.29 12.80
N SER A 57 5.20 4.42 11.82
CA SER A 57 5.28 4.82 10.41
C SER A 57 4.14 5.78 10.04
N ALA A 58 2.90 5.53 10.48
CA ALA A 58 1.77 6.43 10.27
C ALA A 58 2.06 7.83 10.85
N GLY A 59 2.61 7.90 12.05
CA GLY A 59 3.02 9.16 12.68
C GLY A 59 4.06 9.93 11.87
N ILE A 60 5.04 9.24 11.29
CA ILE A 60 6.08 9.86 10.44
C ILE A 60 5.47 10.30 9.08
N ILE A 61 4.60 9.49 8.48
CA ILE A 61 3.96 9.79 7.18
C ILE A 61 3.17 11.10 7.23
N VAL A 62 2.55 11.45 8.35
CA VAL A 62 1.85 12.74 8.53
C VAL A 62 2.73 13.92 8.10
N TYR A 63 4.03 13.83 8.32
CA TYR A 63 5.00 14.89 8.02
C TYR A 63 5.84 14.62 6.77
N SER A 64 5.51 13.59 5.99
CA SER A 64 6.33 13.17 4.84
C SER A 64 6.52 14.28 3.80
N ALA A 65 5.50 15.12 3.55
CA ALA A 65 5.60 16.25 2.62
C ALA A 65 6.67 17.26 3.05
N GLU A 66 6.71 17.61 4.34
CA GLU A 66 7.69 18.53 4.91
C GLU A 66 9.08 17.92 4.98
N ILE A 67 9.16 16.62 5.31
CA ILE A 67 10.42 15.87 5.32
C ILE A 67 11.02 15.84 3.91
N HIS A 68 10.22 15.55 2.88
CA HIS A 68 10.68 15.57 1.49
C HIS A 68 11.10 16.97 1.03
N ALA A 69 10.35 18.01 1.41
CA ALA A 69 10.70 19.40 1.08
C ALA A 69 12.03 19.84 1.74
N ARG A 70 12.27 19.43 2.99
CA ARG A 70 13.47 19.85 3.76
C ARG A 70 14.73 19.09 3.36
N PHE A 71 14.64 17.75 3.21
CA PHE A 71 15.80 16.88 3.04
C PHE A 71 16.00 16.39 1.60
N GLY A 72 15.00 16.61 0.74
CA GLY A 72 14.97 16.12 -0.63
C GLY A 72 14.48 14.66 -0.72
N LEU A 73 13.60 14.43 -1.69
CA LEU A 73 12.94 13.13 -1.89
C LEU A 73 13.95 11.96 -2.02
N TRP A 74 15.00 12.15 -2.84
CA TRP A 74 15.97 11.09 -3.08
C TRP A 74 16.74 10.64 -1.82
N ARG A 75 17.12 11.59 -0.94
CA ARG A 75 17.83 11.27 0.31
C ARG A 75 16.92 10.56 1.29
N VAL A 76 15.69 11.06 1.46
CA VAL A 76 14.70 10.46 2.35
C VAL A 76 14.41 9.02 1.93
N THR A 77 14.20 8.78 0.62
CA THR A 77 13.96 7.43 0.09
C THR A 77 15.17 6.52 0.26
N ALA A 78 16.38 7.00 -0.03
CA ALA A 78 17.61 6.21 0.11
C ALA A 78 17.87 5.83 1.59
N ILE A 79 17.76 6.80 2.51
CA ILE A 79 17.87 6.55 3.96
C ILE A 79 16.77 5.59 4.42
N GLY A 80 15.55 5.79 3.95
CA GLY A 80 14.42 4.92 4.26
C GLY A 80 14.65 3.47 3.85
N ALA A 81 15.24 3.23 2.68
CA ALA A 81 15.58 1.88 2.23
C ALA A 81 16.63 1.19 3.13
N VAL A 82 17.64 1.95 3.56
CA VAL A 82 18.66 1.44 4.50
C VAL A 82 18.03 1.14 5.87
N LEU A 83 17.20 2.04 6.40
CA LEU A 83 16.50 1.83 7.68
C LEU A 83 15.57 0.62 7.59
N LEU A 84 14.87 0.44 6.47
CA LEU A 84 13.99 -0.72 6.28
C LEU A 84 14.78 -2.04 6.29
N ALA A 85 15.95 -2.07 5.61
CA ALA A 85 16.82 -3.24 5.61
C ALA A 85 17.43 -3.52 7.00
N LEU A 86 17.91 -2.48 7.70
CA LEU A 86 18.42 -2.62 9.06
C LEU A 86 17.34 -3.07 10.04
N GLY A 87 16.14 -2.52 9.92
CA GLY A 87 15.01 -2.95 10.72
C GLY A 87 14.64 -4.40 10.45
N ALA A 88 14.59 -4.84 9.18
CA ALA A 88 14.35 -6.25 8.83
C ALA A 88 15.41 -7.18 9.43
N LEU A 89 16.68 -6.80 9.38
CA LEU A 89 17.75 -7.53 10.07
C LEU A 89 17.54 -7.56 11.59
N GLY A 90 17.12 -6.45 12.18
CA GLY A 90 16.79 -6.38 13.61
C GLY A 90 15.68 -7.37 14.00
N TRP A 91 14.61 -7.48 13.19
CA TRP A 91 13.52 -8.43 13.41
C TRP A 91 14.02 -9.88 13.49
N VAL A 92 14.85 -10.31 12.55
CA VAL A 92 15.31 -11.70 12.46
C VAL A 92 16.46 -12.03 13.41
N SER A 93 17.22 -11.02 13.84
CA SER A 93 18.35 -11.16 14.77
C SER A 93 17.93 -11.02 16.22
N ALA A 94 16.69 -10.63 16.53
CA ALA A 94 16.19 -10.47 17.88
C ALA A 94 16.30 -11.76 18.68
N THR A 95 16.85 -11.68 19.89
CA THR A 95 16.99 -12.79 20.87
C THR A 95 16.05 -12.65 22.05
N ALA A 96 15.47 -11.46 22.25
CA ALA A 96 14.46 -11.16 23.26
C ALA A 96 13.29 -10.36 22.67
N PRO A 97 12.04 -10.54 23.16
CA PRO A 97 10.85 -9.92 22.57
C PRO A 97 10.89 -8.37 22.51
N TRP A 98 11.49 -7.70 23.48
CA TRP A 98 11.60 -6.24 23.49
C TRP A 98 12.43 -5.68 22.32
N GLN A 99 13.38 -6.47 21.80
CA GLN A 99 14.21 -6.10 20.64
C GLN A 99 13.37 -5.95 19.37
N LEU A 100 12.22 -6.67 19.27
CA LEU A 100 11.29 -6.51 18.16
C LEU A 100 10.73 -5.09 18.10
N PHE A 101 10.45 -4.47 19.23
CA PHE A 101 9.93 -3.09 19.27
C PHE A 101 10.99 -2.08 18.83
N LEU A 102 12.27 -2.29 19.13
CA LEU A 102 13.35 -1.47 18.58
C LEU A 102 13.50 -1.67 17.07
N ALA A 103 13.48 -2.92 16.61
CA ALA A 103 13.51 -3.22 15.18
C ALA A 103 12.30 -2.61 14.45
N ALA A 104 11.12 -2.62 15.09
CA ALA A 104 9.90 -1.99 14.58
C ALA A 104 10.02 -0.46 14.46
N ILE A 105 10.73 0.20 15.37
CA ILE A 105 11.01 1.64 15.25
C ILE A 105 11.84 1.92 13.99
N VAL A 106 12.91 1.16 13.79
CA VAL A 106 13.82 1.36 12.65
C VAL A 106 13.12 1.02 11.32
N SER A 107 12.47 -0.16 11.26
CA SER A 107 11.75 -0.58 10.05
C SER A 107 10.53 0.28 9.76
N GLY A 108 9.83 0.78 10.79
CA GLY A 108 8.68 1.67 10.65
C GLY A 108 9.08 3.04 10.07
N ALA A 109 10.21 3.59 10.51
CA ALA A 109 10.77 4.81 9.91
C ALA A 109 11.18 4.57 8.44
N GLY A 110 11.80 3.42 8.14
CA GLY A 110 12.14 3.02 6.78
C GLY A 110 10.90 2.84 5.89
N TRP A 111 9.86 2.19 6.41
CA TRP A 111 8.58 2.03 5.72
C TRP A 111 7.91 3.37 5.42
N ALA A 112 7.88 4.31 6.37
CA ALA A 112 7.33 5.63 6.14
C ALA A 112 7.97 6.33 4.93
N ALA A 113 9.29 6.22 4.79
CA ALA A 113 10.05 6.86 3.72
C ALA A 113 9.99 6.13 2.36
N THR A 114 9.47 4.89 2.31
CA THR A 114 9.30 4.08 1.09
C THR A 114 7.84 3.72 0.80
N SER A 115 6.90 4.22 1.60
CA SER A 115 5.47 3.95 1.54
C SER A 115 4.77 4.55 0.31
N GLY A 116 3.46 4.37 0.25
CA GLY A 116 2.62 4.96 -0.79
C GLY A 116 2.71 6.48 -0.88
N ALA A 117 2.99 7.18 0.22
CA ALA A 117 3.22 8.63 0.22
C ALA A 117 4.49 8.99 -0.57
N ALA A 118 5.57 8.21 -0.37
CA ALA A 118 6.82 8.40 -1.12
C ALA A 118 6.63 8.08 -2.61
N VAL A 119 5.99 6.95 -2.95
CA VAL A 119 5.69 6.58 -4.35
C VAL A 119 4.87 7.66 -5.04
N ASN A 120 3.87 8.20 -4.36
CA ASN A 120 3.07 9.32 -4.89
C ASN A 120 3.94 10.57 -5.11
N ALA A 121 4.75 10.96 -4.14
CA ALA A 121 5.63 12.12 -4.23
C ALA A 121 6.67 12.00 -5.38
N MET A 122 7.12 10.77 -5.69
CA MET A 122 8.01 10.52 -6.82
C MET A 122 7.34 10.77 -8.17
N VAL A 123 6.14 10.20 -8.37
CA VAL A 123 5.52 10.09 -9.69
C VAL A 123 4.71 11.34 -10.06
N MET A 124 3.97 11.87 -9.11
CA MET A 124 2.94 12.89 -9.39
C MET A 124 3.45 14.20 -10.00
N PRO A 125 4.64 14.73 -9.67
CA PRO A 125 5.13 15.95 -10.30
C PRO A 125 5.40 15.81 -11.81
N TRP A 126 5.72 14.59 -12.28
CA TRP A 126 6.14 14.32 -13.65
C TRP A 126 4.98 14.18 -14.64
N PHE A 127 3.76 13.95 -14.16
CA PHE A 127 2.62 13.63 -15.03
C PHE A 127 1.37 14.44 -14.68
N ARG A 128 0.67 14.92 -15.73
CA ARG A 128 -0.68 15.50 -15.64
C ARG A 128 -1.68 14.64 -16.42
N ALA A 129 -1.54 14.54 -17.73
CA ALA A 129 -2.43 13.76 -18.58
C ALA A 129 -2.29 12.25 -18.33
N LYS A 130 -1.07 11.75 -18.19
CA LYS A 130 -0.77 10.31 -17.97
C LYS A 130 -0.64 9.92 -16.50
N ARG A 131 -1.12 10.76 -15.58
CA ARG A 131 -0.96 10.57 -14.13
C ARG A 131 -1.53 9.25 -13.64
N ALA A 132 -2.75 8.88 -14.07
CA ALA A 132 -3.39 7.64 -13.66
C ALA A 132 -2.59 6.41 -14.09
N THR A 133 -2.13 6.38 -15.33
CA THR A 133 -1.28 5.30 -15.85
C THR A 133 0.05 5.21 -15.08
N ALA A 134 0.72 6.35 -14.88
CA ALA A 134 2.03 6.39 -14.23
C ALA A 134 1.95 5.91 -12.78
N ILE A 135 0.94 6.35 -12.01
CA ILE A 135 0.77 5.95 -10.62
C ILE A 135 0.36 4.47 -10.51
N SER A 136 -0.49 3.98 -11.41
CA SER A 136 -0.90 2.58 -11.43
C SER A 136 0.28 1.64 -11.72
N LEU A 137 1.12 1.98 -12.70
CA LEU A 137 2.33 1.23 -13.01
C LEU A 137 3.31 1.22 -11.84
N ALA A 138 3.55 2.36 -11.20
CA ALA A 138 4.42 2.44 -10.02
C ALA A 138 3.90 1.55 -8.88
N PHE A 139 2.61 1.60 -8.56
CA PHE A 139 2.02 0.80 -7.48
C PHE A 139 1.87 -0.69 -7.81
N ASN A 140 2.00 -1.12 -9.07
CA ASN A 140 2.11 -2.55 -9.39
C ASN A 140 3.32 -3.20 -8.70
N GLY A 141 4.37 -2.43 -8.42
CA GLY A 141 5.48 -2.86 -7.59
C GLY A 141 5.05 -3.38 -6.22
N ALA A 142 4.03 -2.79 -5.59
CA ALA A 142 3.50 -3.26 -4.32
C ALA A 142 2.98 -4.71 -4.38
N SER A 143 2.26 -5.07 -5.45
CA SER A 143 1.79 -6.45 -5.66
C SER A 143 2.94 -7.40 -6.00
N VAL A 144 3.88 -6.97 -6.85
CA VAL A 144 5.08 -7.75 -7.18
C VAL A 144 5.92 -8.02 -5.93
N GLY A 145 5.97 -7.07 -4.99
CA GLY A 145 6.64 -7.21 -3.70
C GLY A 145 6.14 -8.41 -2.87
N GLY A 146 4.84 -8.72 -2.96
CA GLY A 146 4.27 -9.92 -2.33
C GLY A 146 4.52 -11.21 -3.11
N VAL A 147 4.49 -11.14 -4.45
CA VAL A 147 4.51 -12.31 -5.33
C VAL A 147 5.94 -12.84 -5.60
N VAL A 148 6.95 -11.98 -5.61
CA VAL A 148 8.33 -12.38 -5.96
C VAL A 148 9.24 -12.38 -4.73
N PRO A 149 9.49 -11.25 -4.02
CA PRO A 149 10.40 -11.26 -2.88
C PRO A 149 9.98 -12.17 -1.73
N VAL A 150 8.67 -12.31 -1.45
CA VAL A 150 8.21 -13.11 -0.30
C VAL A 150 8.45 -14.60 -0.50
N PRO A 151 8.02 -15.25 -1.59
CA PRO A 151 8.38 -16.64 -1.84
C PRO A 151 9.89 -16.86 -1.93
N LEU A 152 10.61 -15.93 -2.55
CA LEU A 152 12.08 -16.00 -2.62
C LEU A 152 12.72 -15.93 -1.23
N PHE A 153 12.19 -15.07 -0.33
CA PHE A 153 12.62 -15.00 1.06
C PHE A 153 12.37 -16.31 1.81
N ILE A 154 11.16 -16.91 1.64
CA ILE A 154 10.80 -18.18 2.26
C ILE A 154 11.72 -19.30 1.77
N TRP A 155 12.01 -19.35 0.48
CA TRP A 155 12.94 -20.33 -0.09
C TRP A 155 14.38 -20.13 0.43
N LEU A 156 14.90 -18.90 0.35
CA LEU A 156 16.25 -18.57 0.80
C LEU A 156 16.46 -18.87 2.29
N GLN A 157 15.49 -18.51 3.15
CA GLN A 157 15.62 -18.76 4.58
C GLN A 157 15.65 -20.26 4.93
N GLY A 158 15.06 -21.11 4.08
CA GLY A 158 15.18 -22.57 4.19
C GLY A 158 16.56 -23.07 3.72
N ALA A 159 17.14 -22.44 2.71
CA ALA A 159 18.41 -22.86 2.12
C ALA A 159 19.65 -22.37 2.89
N ILE A 160 19.68 -21.11 3.31
CA ILE A 160 20.87 -20.47 3.91
C ILE A 160 20.62 -19.90 5.32
N GLY A 161 19.42 -20.05 5.85
CA GLY A 161 19.04 -19.54 7.16
C GLY A 161 18.42 -18.14 7.13
N LEU A 162 17.73 -17.79 8.23
CA LEU A 162 16.88 -16.60 8.30
C LEU A 162 17.67 -15.28 8.21
N VAL A 163 18.76 -15.15 8.95
CA VAL A 163 19.58 -13.94 8.97
C VAL A 163 20.31 -13.72 7.64
N PRO A 164 21.02 -14.72 7.05
CA PRO A 164 21.64 -14.55 5.74
C PRO A 164 20.64 -14.25 4.62
N ALA A 165 19.48 -14.91 4.59
CA ALA A 165 18.43 -14.64 3.60
C ALA A 165 17.93 -13.20 3.68
N THR A 166 17.72 -12.69 4.91
CA THR A 166 17.32 -11.29 5.13
C THR A 166 18.43 -10.33 4.66
N LEU A 167 19.68 -10.61 5.01
CA LEU A 167 20.82 -9.77 4.60
C LEU A 167 20.92 -9.67 3.07
N VAL A 168 20.80 -10.80 2.36
CA VAL A 168 20.86 -10.82 0.89
C VAL A 168 19.72 -10.04 0.27
N LEU A 169 18.47 -10.34 0.63
CA LEU A 169 17.32 -9.73 -0.03
C LEU A 169 17.07 -8.29 0.40
N ALA A 170 17.18 -7.98 1.68
CA ALA A 170 17.02 -6.60 2.15
C ALA A 170 18.20 -5.73 1.72
N GLY A 171 19.42 -6.29 1.71
CA GLY A 171 20.61 -5.63 1.19
C GLY A 171 20.50 -5.33 -0.31
N LEU A 172 20.04 -6.29 -1.12
CA LEU A 172 19.76 -6.10 -2.54
C LEU A 172 18.70 -5.00 -2.75
N GLY A 173 17.61 -5.06 -1.98
CA GLY A 173 16.56 -4.06 -2.05
C GLY A 173 17.05 -2.65 -1.70
N ALA A 174 17.79 -2.53 -0.60
CA ALA A 174 18.36 -1.25 -0.16
C ALA A 174 19.35 -0.71 -1.22
N ALA A 175 20.27 -1.53 -1.71
CA ALA A 175 21.22 -1.13 -2.75
C ALA A 175 20.52 -0.68 -4.03
N THR A 176 19.50 -1.42 -4.48
CA THR A 176 18.69 -1.05 -5.65
C THR A 176 17.99 0.29 -5.45
N ILE A 177 17.32 0.50 -4.32
CA ILE A 177 16.60 1.75 -4.05
C ILE A 177 17.56 2.92 -3.91
N VAL A 178 18.69 2.76 -3.20
CA VAL A 178 19.72 3.81 -3.04
C VAL A 178 20.28 4.22 -4.41
N LEU A 179 20.66 3.24 -5.23
CA LEU A 179 21.20 3.50 -6.57
C LEU A 179 20.18 4.22 -7.45
N LEU A 180 18.96 3.69 -7.58
CA LEU A 180 17.92 4.28 -8.42
C LEU A 180 17.50 5.66 -7.93
N SER A 181 17.40 5.85 -6.60
CA SER A 181 17.10 7.16 -6.02
C SER A 181 18.19 8.19 -6.34
N ALA A 182 19.46 7.82 -6.23
CA ALA A 182 20.57 8.71 -6.56
C ALA A 182 20.60 9.07 -8.05
N LEU A 183 20.25 8.14 -8.94
CA LEU A 183 20.28 8.35 -10.39
C LEU A 183 19.06 9.11 -10.91
N TYR A 184 17.87 8.80 -10.42
CA TYR A 184 16.61 9.23 -11.06
C TYR A 184 15.69 10.09 -10.19
N LEU A 185 15.91 10.19 -8.86
CA LEU A 185 15.12 11.06 -7.99
C LEU A 185 15.83 12.37 -7.61
N ARG A 186 17.11 12.52 -7.95
CA ARG A 186 17.84 13.79 -7.77
C ARG A 186 17.41 14.86 -8.77
N PRO A 187 17.29 14.53 -10.09
CA PRO A 187 16.85 15.52 -11.07
C PRO A 187 15.37 15.91 -10.82
N THR A 188 15.07 17.19 -11.03
CA THR A 188 13.70 17.70 -11.03
C THR A 188 13.31 18.15 -12.44
N LEU A 189 12.01 18.32 -12.72
CA LEU A 189 11.56 18.88 -14.01
C LEU A 189 12.29 20.18 -14.34
N ALA A 190 12.37 21.09 -13.35
CA ALA A 190 13.03 22.40 -13.53
C ALA A 190 14.52 22.25 -13.85
N SER A 191 15.24 21.33 -13.16
CA SER A 191 16.68 21.12 -13.40
C SER A 191 17.00 20.53 -14.77
N LEU A 192 16.03 19.85 -15.39
CA LEU A 192 16.16 19.27 -16.73
C LEU A 192 15.51 20.12 -17.82
N GLY A 193 14.93 21.27 -17.48
CA GLY A 193 14.18 22.10 -18.44
C GLY A 193 12.95 21.38 -19.03
N LEU A 194 12.40 20.39 -18.31
CA LEU A 194 11.29 19.57 -18.76
C LEU A 194 9.97 20.04 -18.13
N ARG A 195 8.87 19.70 -18.80
CA ARG A 195 7.50 19.89 -18.30
C ARG A 195 6.82 18.55 -18.04
N PRO A 196 5.75 18.51 -17.22
CA PRO A 196 4.97 17.31 -17.03
C PRO A 196 4.52 16.70 -18.36
N ASP A 197 4.52 15.37 -18.44
CA ASP A 197 4.21 14.57 -19.64
C ASP A 197 5.16 14.83 -20.85
N GLY A 198 6.20 15.68 -20.70
CA GLY A 198 7.06 16.11 -21.79
C GLY A 198 6.37 17.09 -22.75
N ALA A 199 5.34 17.83 -22.28
CA ALA A 199 4.56 18.76 -23.09
C ALA A 199 5.43 19.93 -23.64
N ALA A 200 5.09 20.43 -24.82
CA ALA A 200 5.68 21.63 -25.40
C ALA A 200 5.10 22.92 -24.75
N ASP A 201 5.69 24.06 -25.07
CA ASP A 201 5.62 25.34 -24.33
C ASP A 201 4.25 26.05 -24.15
N ASP A 202 3.17 25.57 -24.77
CA ASP A 202 1.95 26.38 -24.95
C ASP A 202 0.86 26.26 -23.88
N ASP A 203 0.98 25.36 -22.89
CA ASP A 203 -0.01 25.23 -21.83
C ASP A 203 0.44 25.93 -20.53
N ARG A 204 0.49 27.27 -20.58
CA ARG A 204 0.63 28.11 -19.39
C ARG A 204 -0.67 28.16 -18.57
N GLN A 205 -1.05 27.07 -17.95
CA GLN A 205 -1.86 27.20 -16.74
C GLN A 205 -0.92 27.58 -15.60
N ALA A 206 -0.97 28.89 -15.25
CA ALA A 206 -0.26 29.41 -14.09
C ALA A 206 -0.54 28.52 -12.89
N GLU A 207 0.54 28.04 -12.25
CA GLU A 207 0.43 27.48 -10.91
C GLU A 207 -0.18 28.59 -10.04
N THR A 208 -1.46 28.45 -9.73
CA THR A 208 -2.11 29.31 -8.74
C THR A 208 -1.35 29.08 -7.43
N VAL A 209 -0.65 30.11 -6.98
CA VAL A 209 -0.02 30.17 -5.66
C VAL A 209 -1.16 30.27 -4.63
N GLY A 210 -1.85 29.15 -4.42
CA GLY A 210 -2.89 29.01 -3.41
C GLY A 210 -2.27 29.07 -2.01
N ARG A 211 -2.98 29.64 -1.05
CA ARG A 211 -2.58 29.60 0.35
C ARG A 211 -2.87 28.21 0.91
N SER A 212 -1.83 27.53 1.34
CA SER A 212 -1.96 26.17 1.90
C SER A 212 -2.91 26.13 3.11
N ILE A 213 -3.78 25.12 3.14
CA ILE A 213 -4.76 24.89 4.20
C ILE A 213 -4.07 24.23 5.41
N PRO A 214 -4.23 24.77 6.65
CA PRO A 214 -3.71 24.12 7.84
C PRO A 214 -4.31 22.71 8.04
N ARG A 215 -3.51 21.74 8.57
CA ARG A 215 -3.97 20.36 8.83
C ARG A 215 -5.24 20.30 9.67
N THR A 216 -5.33 21.13 10.72
CA THR A 216 -6.51 21.18 11.60
C THR A 216 -7.79 21.56 10.87
N ARG A 217 -7.69 22.38 9.82
CA ARG A 217 -8.81 22.74 8.96
C ARG A 217 -9.12 21.64 7.95
N LEU A 218 -8.09 21.02 7.33
CA LEU A 218 -8.27 19.88 6.43
C LEU A 218 -9.04 18.74 7.12
N LEU A 219 -8.69 18.41 8.36
CA LEU A 219 -9.36 17.35 9.14
C LEU A 219 -10.84 17.64 9.45
N ARG A 220 -11.32 18.86 9.23
CA ARG A 220 -12.73 19.26 9.41
C ARG A 220 -13.47 19.45 8.08
N GLU A 221 -12.76 19.42 6.96
CA GLU A 221 -13.40 19.53 5.65
C GLU A 221 -14.14 18.26 5.29
N THR A 222 -15.44 18.33 4.99
CA THR A 222 -16.27 17.18 4.66
C THR A 222 -15.69 16.35 3.53
N ARG A 223 -15.12 16.98 2.47
CA ARG A 223 -14.46 16.29 1.35
C ARG A 223 -13.25 15.48 1.80
N PHE A 224 -12.46 16.00 2.75
CA PHE A 224 -11.32 15.26 3.32
C PHE A 224 -11.80 14.12 4.21
N VAL A 225 -12.73 14.40 5.14
CA VAL A 225 -13.23 13.41 6.10
C VAL A 225 -13.88 12.22 5.38
N THR A 226 -14.75 12.48 4.40
CA THR A 226 -15.41 11.41 3.65
C THR A 226 -14.44 10.61 2.78
N LEU A 227 -13.41 11.25 2.24
CA LEU A 227 -12.36 10.58 1.47
C LEU A 227 -11.50 9.70 2.40
N ALA A 228 -11.00 10.27 3.51
CA ALA A 228 -10.17 9.55 4.48
C ALA A 228 -10.92 8.37 5.12
N LEU A 229 -12.17 8.59 5.55
CA LEU A 229 -13.01 7.54 6.13
C LEU A 229 -13.30 6.43 5.13
N GLY A 230 -13.67 6.78 3.89
CA GLY A 230 -13.95 5.80 2.85
C GLY A 230 -12.74 4.90 2.57
N PHE A 231 -11.55 5.49 2.38
CA PHE A 231 -10.33 4.69 2.16
C PHE A 231 -9.88 3.92 3.41
N ALA A 232 -10.06 4.48 4.62
CA ALA A 232 -9.69 3.79 5.86
C ALA A 232 -10.55 2.54 6.08
N LEU A 233 -11.88 2.63 5.94
CA LEU A 233 -12.79 1.49 6.05
C LEU A 233 -12.53 0.44 4.96
N ALA A 234 -12.32 0.89 3.71
CA ALA A 234 -12.04 0.00 2.60
C ALA A 234 -10.74 -0.78 2.79
N LEU A 235 -9.65 -0.11 3.19
CA LEU A 235 -8.35 -0.76 3.41
C LEU A 235 -8.36 -1.63 4.67
N PHE A 236 -9.06 -1.24 5.74
CA PHE A 236 -9.27 -2.10 6.90
C PHE A 236 -9.91 -3.43 6.48
N ALA A 237 -11.01 -3.37 5.74
CA ALA A 237 -11.70 -4.55 5.23
C ALA A 237 -10.81 -5.41 4.33
N GLN A 238 -10.07 -4.78 3.40
CA GLN A 238 -9.19 -5.50 2.48
C GLN A 238 -8.02 -6.18 3.19
N VAL A 239 -7.28 -5.45 4.03
CA VAL A 239 -6.10 -5.98 4.74
C VAL A 239 -6.53 -7.08 5.70
N GLY A 240 -7.66 -6.90 6.39
CA GLY A 240 -8.24 -7.93 7.23
C GLY A 240 -8.53 -9.20 6.45
N LEU A 241 -9.28 -9.14 5.36
CA LEU A 241 -9.62 -10.33 4.57
C LEU A 241 -8.41 -10.99 3.94
N ILE A 242 -7.48 -10.22 3.36
CA ILE A 242 -6.26 -10.76 2.73
C ILE A 242 -5.43 -11.56 3.72
N SER A 243 -5.29 -11.07 4.95
CA SER A 243 -4.51 -11.75 5.99
C SER A 243 -5.12 -13.08 6.45
N HIS A 244 -6.44 -13.26 6.28
CA HIS A 244 -7.15 -14.47 6.66
C HIS A 244 -7.51 -15.38 5.47
N LEU A 245 -7.23 -14.97 4.23
CA LEU A 245 -7.76 -15.63 3.03
C LEU A 245 -7.30 -17.10 2.91
N VAL A 246 -6.03 -17.40 3.22
CA VAL A 246 -5.53 -18.79 3.22
C VAL A 246 -6.24 -19.59 4.30
N ALA A 247 -6.36 -19.09 5.51
CA ALA A 247 -7.02 -19.78 6.63
C ALA A 247 -8.52 -19.98 6.35
N LEU A 248 -9.18 -19.06 5.65
CA LEU A 248 -10.56 -19.19 5.19
C LEU A 248 -10.72 -20.33 4.18
N LEU A 249 -9.80 -20.46 3.21
CA LEU A 249 -9.96 -21.36 2.07
C LEU A 249 -9.36 -22.75 2.30
N ALA A 250 -8.34 -22.88 3.13
CA ALA A 250 -7.61 -24.13 3.34
C ALA A 250 -8.49 -25.29 3.84
N PRO A 251 -9.48 -25.10 4.75
CA PRO A 251 -10.34 -26.19 5.19
C PRO A 251 -11.17 -26.85 4.08
N SER A 252 -11.58 -26.08 3.06
CA SER A 252 -12.40 -26.58 1.95
C SER A 252 -11.61 -27.02 0.72
N LEU A 253 -10.46 -26.39 0.47
CA LEU A 253 -9.69 -26.58 -0.77
C LEU A 253 -8.33 -27.26 -0.55
N GLY A 254 -7.86 -27.33 0.70
CA GLY A 254 -6.46 -27.68 1.05
C GLY A 254 -5.49 -26.51 0.85
N MET A 255 -4.34 -26.55 1.53
CA MET A 255 -3.34 -25.47 1.56
C MET A 255 -2.82 -25.07 0.17
N THR A 256 -2.54 -26.06 -0.69
CA THR A 256 -2.00 -25.80 -2.03
C THR A 256 -2.98 -25.02 -2.90
N MET A 257 -4.24 -25.44 -2.94
CA MET A 257 -5.27 -24.77 -3.75
C MET A 257 -5.60 -23.39 -3.17
N ALA A 258 -5.68 -23.25 -1.85
CA ALA A 258 -5.83 -21.94 -1.19
C ALA A 258 -4.71 -20.98 -1.59
N GLY A 259 -3.46 -21.44 -1.64
CA GLY A 259 -2.33 -20.66 -2.14
C GLY A 259 -2.51 -20.21 -3.60
N TRP A 260 -3.00 -21.09 -4.48
CA TRP A 260 -3.29 -20.73 -5.87
C TRP A 260 -4.40 -19.67 -5.98
N MET A 261 -5.43 -19.73 -5.14
CA MET A 261 -6.50 -18.72 -5.09
C MET A 261 -5.97 -17.34 -4.69
N VAL A 262 -5.07 -17.28 -3.70
CA VAL A 262 -4.40 -16.02 -3.30
C VAL A 262 -3.51 -15.48 -4.42
N SER A 263 -2.81 -16.37 -5.13
CA SER A 263 -2.00 -15.97 -6.29
C SER A 263 -2.87 -15.41 -7.42
N ALA A 264 -3.99 -16.06 -7.74
CA ALA A 264 -4.96 -15.59 -8.72
C ALA A 264 -5.52 -14.20 -8.34
N MET A 265 -5.92 -14.02 -7.07
CA MET A 265 -6.35 -12.72 -6.54
C MET A 265 -5.29 -11.64 -6.76
N THR A 266 -4.02 -11.94 -6.48
CA THR A 266 -2.91 -10.96 -6.61
C THR A 266 -2.63 -10.62 -8.07
N ILE A 267 -2.69 -11.60 -8.98
CA ILE A 267 -2.57 -11.38 -10.43
C ILE A 267 -3.71 -10.47 -10.91
N MET A 268 -4.93 -10.73 -10.46
CA MET A 268 -6.09 -9.90 -10.80
C MET A 268 -5.98 -8.48 -10.23
N ALA A 269 -5.33 -8.30 -9.08
CA ALA A 269 -5.03 -6.96 -8.54
C ALA A 269 -4.08 -6.15 -9.45
N ILE A 270 -3.09 -6.80 -10.04
CA ILE A 270 -2.18 -6.17 -11.02
C ILE A 270 -2.96 -5.81 -12.30
N ILE A 271 -3.74 -6.75 -12.82
CA ILE A 271 -4.55 -6.56 -14.04
C ILE A 271 -5.55 -5.42 -13.83
N GLY A 272 -6.35 -5.49 -12.76
CA GLY A 272 -7.38 -4.49 -12.46
C GLY A 272 -6.80 -3.08 -12.32
N ARG A 273 -5.69 -2.94 -11.59
CA ARG A 273 -5.00 -1.65 -11.44
C ARG A 273 -4.44 -1.14 -12.77
N THR A 274 -3.85 -2.01 -13.56
CA THR A 274 -3.28 -1.63 -14.85
C THR A 274 -4.37 -1.19 -15.81
N VAL A 275 -5.43 -1.98 -15.99
CA VAL A 275 -6.57 -1.63 -16.83
C VAL A 275 -7.19 -0.31 -16.40
N LEU A 276 -7.47 -0.15 -15.09
CA LEU A 276 -8.04 1.08 -14.57
C LEU A 276 -7.11 2.29 -14.83
N GLY A 277 -5.81 2.15 -14.64
CA GLY A 277 -4.84 3.21 -14.89
C GLY A 277 -4.82 3.71 -16.32
N PHE A 278 -5.13 2.83 -17.29
CA PHE A 278 -5.23 3.23 -18.72
C PHE A 278 -6.61 3.74 -19.11
N THR A 279 -7.68 3.29 -18.45
CA THR A 279 -9.07 3.53 -18.89
C THR A 279 -9.80 4.63 -18.10
N ILE A 280 -9.33 4.98 -16.91
CA ILE A 280 -10.06 5.85 -15.96
C ILE A 280 -10.35 7.26 -16.53
N GLY A 281 -9.52 7.78 -17.43
CA GLY A 281 -9.74 9.07 -18.09
C GLY A 281 -10.14 10.21 -17.14
N GLY A 282 -11.17 10.96 -17.50
CA GLY A 282 -11.77 12.05 -16.71
C GLY A 282 -12.86 11.62 -15.72
N ALA A 283 -13.12 10.31 -15.54
CA ALA A 283 -14.20 9.82 -14.70
C ALA A 283 -14.06 10.27 -13.22
N ASP A 284 -15.19 10.44 -12.53
CA ASP A 284 -15.24 10.78 -11.11
C ASP A 284 -14.57 9.69 -10.27
N ARG A 285 -13.51 10.05 -9.55
CA ARG A 285 -12.67 9.12 -8.77
C ARG A 285 -13.44 8.47 -7.62
N ARG A 286 -14.41 9.19 -7.02
CA ARG A 286 -15.23 8.65 -5.93
C ARG A 286 -16.21 7.60 -6.44
N VAL A 287 -16.84 7.85 -7.60
CA VAL A 287 -17.76 6.88 -8.23
C VAL A 287 -17.01 5.62 -8.65
N ILE A 288 -15.85 5.78 -9.30
CA ILE A 288 -15.03 4.62 -9.69
C ILE A 288 -14.58 3.82 -8.46
N THR A 289 -14.20 4.51 -7.37
CA THR A 289 -13.81 3.82 -6.14
C THR A 289 -15.00 3.08 -5.51
N ALA A 290 -16.18 3.71 -5.47
CA ALA A 290 -17.40 3.05 -4.96
C ALA A 290 -17.81 1.86 -5.83
N ALA A 291 -17.74 1.96 -7.16
CA ALA A 291 -17.98 0.83 -8.07
C ALA A 291 -16.97 -0.30 -7.87
N ASN A 292 -15.70 0.05 -7.68
CA ASN A 292 -14.64 -0.91 -7.36
C ASN A 292 -14.92 -1.67 -6.05
N LEU A 293 -15.42 -0.98 -5.02
CA LEU A 293 -15.82 -1.59 -3.75
C LEU A 293 -17.05 -2.49 -3.93
N ALA A 294 -18.03 -2.09 -4.74
CA ALA A 294 -19.19 -2.93 -5.05
C ALA A 294 -18.80 -4.27 -5.71
N VAL A 295 -17.85 -4.24 -6.65
CA VAL A 295 -17.30 -5.47 -7.25
C VAL A 295 -16.64 -6.35 -6.19
N GLN A 296 -15.89 -5.78 -5.25
CA GLN A 296 -15.28 -6.53 -4.16
C GLN A 296 -16.32 -7.14 -3.22
N VAL A 297 -17.41 -6.41 -2.90
CA VAL A 297 -18.53 -6.93 -2.09
C VAL A 297 -19.14 -8.16 -2.74
N ILE A 298 -19.35 -8.17 -4.08
CA ILE A 298 -19.82 -9.36 -4.78
C ILE A 298 -18.84 -10.53 -4.59
N GLY A 299 -17.54 -10.28 -4.68
CA GLY A 299 -16.50 -11.27 -4.39
C GLY A 299 -16.59 -11.82 -2.98
N VAL A 300 -16.74 -10.95 -1.98
CA VAL A 300 -16.88 -11.33 -0.55
C VAL A 300 -18.16 -12.16 -0.32
N VAL A 301 -19.28 -11.80 -0.94
CA VAL A 301 -20.55 -12.56 -0.87
C VAL A 301 -20.35 -13.97 -1.41
N LEU A 302 -19.69 -14.13 -2.57
CA LEU A 302 -19.37 -15.46 -3.10
C LEU A 302 -18.51 -16.26 -2.12
N LEU A 303 -17.47 -15.67 -1.54
CA LEU A 303 -16.62 -16.35 -0.56
C LEU A 303 -17.38 -16.75 0.73
N ALA A 304 -18.44 -16.00 1.09
CA ALA A 304 -19.26 -16.27 2.25
C ALA A 304 -20.33 -17.36 2.02
N THR A 305 -20.77 -17.55 0.78
CA THR A 305 -21.97 -18.35 0.44
C THR A 305 -21.69 -19.66 -0.27
N THR A 306 -20.44 -19.90 -0.71
CA THR A 306 -20.11 -21.09 -1.50
C THR A 306 -18.85 -21.80 -1.02
N THR A 307 -18.84 -23.12 -1.18
CA THR A 307 -17.65 -23.98 -1.04
C THR A 307 -17.20 -24.56 -2.38
N HIS A 308 -17.91 -24.22 -3.49
CA HIS A 308 -17.57 -24.72 -4.82
C HIS A 308 -16.30 -24.04 -5.36
N PRO A 309 -15.22 -24.78 -5.71
CA PRO A 309 -13.92 -24.21 -6.08
C PRO A 309 -13.98 -23.16 -7.20
N ALA A 310 -14.79 -23.39 -8.25
CA ALA A 310 -14.92 -22.44 -9.35
C ALA A 310 -15.56 -21.10 -8.91
N LEU A 311 -16.55 -21.12 -8.04
CA LEU A 311 -17.18 -19.91 -7.50
C LEU A 311 -16.27 -19.18 -6.51
N ILE A 312 -15.49 -19.92 -5.73
CA ILE A 312 -14.42 -19.35 -4.88
C ILE A 312 -13.39 -18.63 -5.76
N LEU A 313 -12.96 -19.24 -6.89
CA LEU A 313 -12.05 -18.60 -7.84
C LEU A 313 -12.64 -17.30 -8.40
N VAL A 314 -13.92 -17.29 -8.77
CA VAL A 314 -14.63 -16.09 -9.21
C VAL A 314 -14.65 -15.04 -8.09
N GLY A 315 -14.96 -15.44 -6.85
CA GLY A 315 -14.94 -14.56 -5.68
C GLY A 315 -13.57 -13.92 -5.45
N CYS A 316 -12.51 -14.73 -5.46
CA CYS A 316 -11.12 -14.26 -5.35
C CYS A 316 -10.74 -13.33 -6.51
N THR A 317 -11.17 -13.62 -7.73
CA THR A 317 -10.93 -12.80 -8.92
C THR A 317 -11.60 -11.43 -8.81
N LEU A 318 -12.89 -11.38 -8.47
CA LEU A 318 -13.64 -10.14 -8.31
C LEU A 318 -13.08 -9.28 -7.18
N PHE A 319 -12.77 -9.90 -6.04
CA PHE A 319 -12.13 -9.20 -4.92
C PHE A 319 -10.75 -8.69 -5.34
N GLY A 320 -9.96 -9.53 -6.01
CA GLY A 320 -8.61 -9.19 -6.50
C GLY A 320 -8.60 -8.01 -7.47
N LEU A 321 -9.51 -7.97 -8.45
CA LEU A 321 -9.63 -6.84 -9.39
C LEU A 321 -9.71 -5.49 -8.67
N GLY A 322 -10.33 -5.47 -7.49
CA GLY A 322 -10.52 -4.26 -6.70
C GLY A 322 -9.37 -3.94 -5.75
N VAL A 323 -8.68 -4.94 -5.24
CA VAL A 323 -7.65 -4.78 -4.18
C VAL A 323 -6.56 -3.79 -4.57
N GLY A 324 -5.98 -3.95 -5.75
CA GLY A 324 -4.90 -3.09 -6.20
C GLY A 324 -5.29 -1.63 -6.40
N ASN A 325 -6.54 -1.37 -6.71
CA ASN A 325 -7.03 -0.06 -7.14
C ASN A 325 -7.08 0.97 -6.03
N LEU A 326 -7.40 0.58 -4.79
CA LEU A 326 -7.56 1.54 -3.68
C LEU A 326 -6.30 2.35 -3.43
N VAL A 327 -5.12 1.72 -3.50
CA VAL A 327 -3.84 2.38 -3.25
C VAL A 327 -3.52 3.43 -4.33
N SER A 328 -3.92 3.19 -5.59
CA SER A 328 -3.71 4.13 -6.70
C SER A 328 -4.84 5.16 -6.85
N LEU A 329 -6.09 4.81 -6.54
CA LEU A 329 -7.23 5.72 -6.64
C LEU A 329 -7.19 6.83 -5.59
N MET A 330 -6.70 6.54 -4.40
CA MET A 330 -6.65 7.50 -3.31
C MET A 330 -5.85 8.77 -3.67
N PRO A 331 -4.58 8.71 -4.13
CA PRO A 331 -3.87 9.90 -4.54
C PRO A 331 -4.51 10.57 -5.77
N LEU A 332 -5.11 9.80 -6.69
CA LEU A 332 -5.82 10.36 -7.85
C LEU A 332 -7.06 11.14 -7.43
N ALA A 333 -7.82 10.67 -6.43
CA ALA A 333 -8.95 11.39 -5.86
C ALA A 333 -8.50 12.68 -5.15
N ALA A 334 -7.42 12.60 -4.36
CA ALA A 334 -6.86 13.78 -3.71
C ALA A 334 -6.45 14.85 -4.72
N HIS A 335 -5.82 14.46 -5.84
CA HIS A 335 -5.46 15.40 -6.92
C HIS A 335 -6.65 15.98 -7.69
N ALA A 336 -7.78 15.28 -7.72
CA ALA A 336 -9.00 15.79 -8.37
C ALA A 336 -9.76 16.78 -7.51
N GLU A 337 -9.60 16.72 -6.18
CA GLU A 337 -10.45 17.46 -5.24
C GLU A 337 -9.74 18.58 -4.48
N PHE A 338 -8.41 18.53 -4.39
CA PHE A 338 -7.61 19.50 -3.63
C PHE A 338 -6.65 20.27 -4.53
N GLU A 339 -6.31 21.51 -4.11
CA GLU A 339 -5.35 22.33 -4.82
C GLU A 339 -3.94 21.72 -4.77
N ALA A 340 -3.14 21.92 -5.80
CA ALA A 340 -1.81 21.33 -5.97
C ALA A 340 -0.90 21.52 -4.75
N VAL A 341 -0.99 22.67 -4.08
CA VAL A 341 -0.22 23.03 -2.88
C VAL A 341 -0.54 22.13 -1.67
N ASP A 342 -1.77 21.60 -1.59
CA ASP A 342 -2.23 20.79 -0.44
C ASP A 342 -2.20 19.29 -0.71
N VAL A 343 -2.18 18.86 -1.98
CA VAL A 343 -2.30 17.43 -2.34
C VAL A 343 -1.30 16.55 -1.64
N ALA A 344 -0.03 16.92 -1.58
CA ALA A 344 1.00 16.11 -0.94
C ALA A 344 0.68 15.87 0.54
N ARG A 345 0.18 16.90 1.22
CA ARG A 345 -0.24 16.83 2.63
C ARG A 345 -1.52 16.02 2.82
N VAL A 346 -2.50 16.23 1.95
CA VAL A 346 -3.76 15.46 1.94
C VAL A 346 -3.48 13.97 1.76
N VAL A 347 -2.69 13.60 0.75
CA VAL A 347 -2.29 12.21 0.51
C VAL A 347 -1.56 11.61 1.70
N ALA A 348 -0.61 12.34 2.28
CA ALA A 348 0.12 11.88 3.47
C ALA A 348 -0.82 11.62 4.66
N LEU A 349 -1.74 12.54 4.94
CA LEU A 349 -2.72 12.39 6.03
C LEU A 349 -3.64 11.19 5.80
N ILE A 350 -4.18 11.01 4.60
CA ILE A 350 -5.06 9.88 4.29
C ILE A 350 -4.28 8.56 4.43
N ILE A 351 -3.06 8.46 3.92
CA ILE A 351 -2.23 7.25 4.07
C ILE A 351 -1.93 6.96 5.54
N ALA A 352 -1.60 7.98 6.32
CA ALA A 352 -1.35 7.83 7.76
C ALA A 352 -2.59 7.31 8.51
N ILE A 353 -3.77 7.89 8.24
CA ILE A 353 -5.04 7.43 8.83
C ILE A 353 -5.33 5.99 8.42
N ASN A 354 -5.21 5.67 7.12
CA ASN A 354 -5.42 4.33 6.60
C ASN A 354 -4.50 3.31 7.28
N GLN A 355 -3.21 3.64 7.39
CA GLN A 355 -2.22 2.74 7.96
C GLN A 355 -2.44 2.53 9.46
N ALA A 356 -2.74 3.57 10.22
CA ALA A 356 -3.09 3.45 11.62
C ALA A 356 -4.35 2.59 11.81
N THR A 357 -5.33 2.73 10.92
CA THR A 357 -6.58 1.97 10.99
C THR A 357 -6.38 0.50 10.63
N PHE A 358 -5.79 0.20 9.46
CA PHE A 358 -5.66 -1.19 9.02
C PHE A 358 -4.62 -2.00 9.80
N SER A 359 -3.74 -1.37 10.59
CA SER A 359 -2.79 -2.08 11.45
C SER A 359 -3.47 -3.02 12.45
N PHE A 360 -4.74 -2.75 12.79
CA PHE A 360 -5.56 -3.57 13.68
C PHE A 360 -6.45 -4.58 12.95
N ALA A 361 -6.56 -4.51 11.63
CA ALA A 361 -7.53 -5.28 10.86
C ALA A 361 -7.35 -6.81 10.99
N PRO A 362 -6.12 -7.38 10.88
CA PRO A 362 -5.95 -8.83 11.05
C PRO A 362 -6.37 -9.31 12.44
N GLY A 363 -5.99 -8.59 13.49
CA GLY A 363 -6.34 -8.93 14.88
C GLY A 363 -7.83 -8.81 15.15
N ALA A 364 -8.49 -7.78 14.61
CA ALA A 364 -9.92 -7.60 14.75
C ALA A 364 -10.73 -8.74 14.08
N LEU A 365 -10.33 -9.15 12.87
CA LEU A 365 -10.96 -10.28 12.19
C LEU A 365 -10.68 -11.61 12.90
N SER A 366 -9.48 -11.82 13.44
CA SER A 366 -9.16 -12.99 14.25
C SER A 366 -10.06 -13.07 15.49
N ALA A 367 -10.16 -11.98 16.24
CA ALA A 367 -11.00 -11.94 17.43
C ALA A 367 -12.50 -12.20 17.11
N LEU A 368 -12.98 -11.69 15.98
CA LEU A 368 -14.34 -11.94 15.52
C LEU A 368 -14.53 -13.40 15.08
N HIS A 369 -13.57 -13.99 14.37
CA HIS A 369 -13.56 -15.40 14.01
C HIS A 369 -13.64 -16.28 15.25
N ASP A 370 -12.83 -16.02 16.27
CA ASP A 370 -12.77 -16.81 17.50
C ASP A 370 -14.07 -16.67 18.31
N ALA A 371 -14.64 -15.46 18.38
CA ALA A 371 -15.91 -15.20 19.06
C ALA A 371 -17.12 -15.85 18.38
N THR A 372 -17.07 -16.06 17.06
CA THR A 372 -18.20 -16.59 16.26
C THR A 372 -17.97 -18.01 15.74
N ALA A 373 -16.82 -18.62 16.08
CA ALA A 373 -16.39 -19.95 15.66
C ALA A 373 -16.45 -20.16 14.13
N GLY A 374 -16.13 -19.12 13.35
CA GLY A 374 -16.13 -19.25 11.88
C GLY A 374 -15.94 -17.92 11.13
N TYR A 375 -15.83 -18.04 9.80
CA TYR A 375 -15.54 -16.90 8.92
C TYR A 375 -16.78 -16.17 8.39
N LEU A 376 -18.01 -16.65 8.64
CA LEU A 376 -19.22 -16.00 8.12
C LEU A 376 -19.34 -14.55 8.62
N TRP A 377 -19.26 -14.32 9.93
CA TRP A 377 -19.37 -12.98 10.50
C TRP A 377 -18.18 -12.07 10.14
N PRO A 378 -16.91 -12.51 10.14
CA PRO A 378 -15.81 -11.77 9.54
C PRO A 378 -16.09 -11.30 8.10
N LEU A 379 -16.63 -12.17 7.23
CA LEU A 379 -16.96 -11.81 5.84
C LEU A 379 -18.14 -10.82 5.76
N VAL A 380 -19.17 -10.98 6.59
CA VAL A 380 -20.27 -10.01 6.68
C VAL A 380 -19.77 -8.64 7.09
N VAL A 381 -18.89 -8.57 8.09
CA VAL A 381 -18.30 -7.29 8.55
C VAL A 381 -17.42 -6.69 7.44
N VAL A 382 -16.61 -7.47 6.76
CA VAL A 382 -15.80 -7.00 5.61
C VAL A 382 -16.70 -6.40 4.52
N GLY A 383 -17.77 -7.08 4.12
CA GLY A 383 -18.72 -6.59 3.13
C GLY A 383 -19.43 -5.30 3.58
N ALA A 384 -19.88 -5.26 4.83
CA ALA A 384 -20.53 -4.08 5.42
C ALA A 384 -19.59 -2.87 5.46
N LEU A 385 -18.34 -3.06 5.88
CA LEU A 385 -17.33 -2.00 5.89
C LEU A 385 -17.04 -1.46 4.49
N GLN A 386 -16.96 -2.34 3.46
CA GLN A 386 -16.78 -1.91 2.08
C GLN A 386 -17.99 -1.12 1.54
N MET A 387 -19.21 -1.50 1.91
CA MET A 387 -20.42 -0.74 1.57
C MET A 387 -20.44 0.62 2.27
N LEU A 388 -20.14 0.67 3.56
CA LEU A 388 -20.04 1.92 4.31
C LEU A 388 -18.95 2.83 3.73
N ALA A 389 -17.81 2.26 3.31
CA ALA A 389 -16.76 2.98 2.61
C ALA A 389 -17.26 3.59 1.29
N ALA A 390 -17.99 2.83 0.47
CA ALA A 390 -18.59 3.33 -0.77
C ALA A 390 -19.57 4.47 -0.50
N LEU A 391 -20.44 4.33 0.50
CA LEU A 391 -21.39 5.38 0.91
C LEU A 391 -20.66 6.64 1.40
N ALA A 392 -19.62 6.49 2.22
CA ALA A 392 -18.81 7.62 2.69
C ALA A 392 -18.13 8.37 1.53
N LEU A 393 -17.60 7.64 0.53
CA LEU A 393 -17.02 8.24 -0.66
C LEU A 393 -18.08 9.00 -1.48
N LEU A 394 -19.25 8.41 -1.69
CA LEU A 394 -20.32 9.02 -2.49
C LEU A 394 -20.95 10.24 -1.77
N SER A 395 -21.07 10.21 -0.44
CA SER A 395 -21.63 11.33 0.32
C SER A 395 -20.78 12.60 0.25
N GLY A 396 -19.47 12.47 0.01
CA GLY A 396 -18.56 13.61 -0.14
C GLY A 396 -18.51 14.19 -1.56
N ARG A 397 -19.27 13.64 -2.53
CA ARG A 397 -19.37 14.25 -3.88
C ARG A 397 -19.98 15.64 -3.77
N ARG A 398 -19.32 16.62 -4.40
CA ARG A 398 -20.02 17.87 -4.70
C ARG A 398 -21.05 17.55 -5.79
N GLY A 399 -22.31 17.95 -5.58
CA GLY A 399 -23.28 17.94 -6.66
C GLY A 399 -22.71 18.78 -7.80
N GLN A 400 -22.48 18.14 -8.94
CA GLN A 400 -22.17 18.82 -10.20
C GLN A 400 -23.41 19.56 -10.68
#